data_655b8f67d38b46f78a3fe073c95a48c7
#
_entry.id   655b8f67d38b46f78a3fe073c95a48c7
#
_cell.length_a   1.000
_cell.length_b   1.000
_cell.length_c   1.000
_cell.angle_alpha   90.00
_cell.angle_beta   90.00
_cell.angle_gamma   90.00
#
_symmetry.space_group_name_H-M   'P 1'
#
loop_
_entity.id
_entity.type
_entity.pdbx_description
1 polymer ?
#
loop_
_entity_poly.entity_id
_entity_poly.type
_entity_poly.pdbx_seq_one_letter_code
_entity_poly.pdbx_strand_id
1 'polypeptide(L)'
;ATREHDILYRHTNSNAGELDRLPMVIVAREDGERMARLLAAGNLVWADLSIPNQIGGPIKTSNVVAEITGSEKPDEFVILGAHLDSWELGTGALDNGCNAALVVDALRAIKASGVRPRRTIRFILFSGEEEGLLGSRAYAFNHRAELDKAAGVIIYDSGTGKTTGFSVGGRKDIADTAKGLIAPLAQFGVKDVLTTMEWGTDHFDFMLEGVPTFVAEQDEANYLENYHAVSDTYDKVDFAQLKKHVAEAAALSVELADLPVKIGPRLSHDQIEQTMRESNSVEMLKANAIWDDWVSGQRGRQK
;
A
#
# COMPACT_ATOMS: atom_id res chain seq x y z
N ALA A 1 -6.47 22.42 4.33
CA ALA A 1 -5.08 22.85 4.37
C ALA A 1 -4.22 21.70 4.87
N THR A 2 -3.22 21.32 4.13
CA THR A 2 -2.50 20.08 4.37
C THR A 2 -0.99 20.24 4.50
N ARG A 3 -0.36 21.12 3.73
CA ARG A 3 1.10 21.32 3.72
C ARG A 3 1.44 22.77 4.03
N GLU A 4 2.63 22.98 4.60
CA GLU A 4 3.23 24.29 4.85
C GLU A 4 4.06 24.75 3.65
N HIS A 5 4.46 26.00 3.67
CA HIS A 5 5.34 26.60 2.65
C HIS A 5 4.75 26.58 1.23
N ASP A 6 3.43 26.79 1.10
CA ASP A 6 2.69 26.80 -0.17
C ASP A 6 2.83 25.50 -0.99
N ILE A 7 3.14 24.38 -0.34
CA ILE A 7 3.23 23.08 -0.99
C ILE A 7 1.81 22.66 -1.39
N LEU A 8 1.61 22.43 -2.69
CA LEU A 8 0.35 21.94 -3.22
C LEU A 8 0.21 20.44 -2.93
N TYR A 9 -0.95 20.09 -2.45
CA TYR A 9 -1.32 18.72 -2.10
C TYR A 9 -2.41 18.23 -3.07
N ARG A 10 -2.31 16.96 -3.47
CA ARG A 10 -3.31 16.29 -4.32
C ARG A 10 -3.97 15.16 -3.58
N HIS A 11 -5.22 14.96 -3.84
CA HIS A 11 -5.99 13.80 -3.39
C HIS A 11 -7.29 13.73 -4.17
N THR A 12 -7.90 12.55 -4.23
CA THR A 12 -9.26 12.39 -4.73
C THR A 12 -10.26 12.32 -3.58
N ASN A 13 -11.45 12.82 -3.85
CA ASN A 13 -12.61 12.67 -2.97
C ASN A 13 -13.77 11.98 -3.69
N SER A 14 -13.50 11.43 -4.87
CA SER A 14 -14.46 10.65 -5.65
C SER A 14 -14.06 9.19 -5.71
N ASN A 15 -15.03 8.33 -5.76
CA ASN A 15 -14.83 6.90 -5.94
C ASN A 15 -15.02 6.53 -7.42
N ALA A 16 -14.01 5.87 -8.00
CA ALA A 16 -14.11 5.21 -9.31
C ALA A 16 -14.72 6.07 -10.44
N GLY A 17 -14.39 7.37 -10.48
CA GLY A 17 -14.82 8.28 -11.57
C GLY A 17 -16.20 8.90 -11.38
N GLU A 18 -16.81 8.76 -10.22
CA GLU A 18 -18.03 9.49 -9.86
C GLU A 18 -17.68 10.88 -9.33
N LEU A 19 -18.42 11.89 -9.76
CA LEU A 19 -18.31 13.24 -9.18
C LEU A 19 -18.97 13.26 -7.80
N ASP A 20 -18.26 13.81 -6.84
CA ASP A 20 -18.84 14.10 -5.54
C ASP A 20 -19.94 15.18 -5.67
N ARG A 21 -20.92 15.14 -4.77
CA ARG A 21 -22.07 16.07 -4.79
C ARG A 21 -21.68 17.50 -4.45
N LEU A 22 -20.59 17.66 -3.69
CA LEU A 22 -20.07 18.97 -3.28
C LEU A 22 -18.74 19.23 -3.98
N PRO A 23 -18.59 20.36 -4.69
CA PRO A 23 -17.29 20.77 -5.16
C PRO A 23 -16.38 21.06 -3.98
N MET A 24 -15.20 20.44 -3.98
CA MET A 24 -14.20 20.61 -2.93
C MET A 24 -12.86 21.04 -3.52
N VAL A 25 -12.14 21.84 -2.76
CA VAL A 25 -10.78 22.27 -3.07
C VAL A 25 -9.89 22.08 -1.84
N ILE A 26 -8.64 21.73 -2.09
CA ILE A 26 -7.62 21.67 -1.05
C ILE A 26 -6.78 22.94 -1.16
N VAL A 27 -6.60 23.63 -0.04
CA VAL A 27 -5.79 24.85 0.04
C VAL A 27 -4.55 24.60 0.88
N ALA A 28 -3.49 25.37 0.62
CA ALA A 28 -2.29 25.34 1.45
C ALA A 28 -2.64 25.63 2.92
N ARG A 29 -1.88 25.04 3.83
CA ARG A 29 -2.15 25.14 5.27
C ARG A 29 -2.18 26.58 5.76
N GLU A 30 -1.21 27.38 5.34
CA GLU A 30 -1.08 28.77 5.73
C GLU A 30 -2.28 29.62 5.29
N ASP A 31 -2.81 29.38 4.09
CA ASP A 31 -4.00 30.05 3.60
C ASP A 31 -5.24 29.65 4.39
N GLY A 32 -5.40 28.35 4.67
CA GLY A 32 -6.49 27.87 5.50
C GLY A 32 -6.46 28.46 6.91
N GLU A 33 -5.29 28.50 7.54
CA GLU A 33 -5.10 29.09 8.86
C GLU A 33 -5.32 30.63 8.84
N ARG A 34 -4.89 31.30 7.78
CA ARG A 34 -5.16 32.72 7.61
C ARG A 34 -6.66 33.00 7.51
N MET A 35 -7.39 32.24 6.70
CA MET A 35 -8.84 32.36 6.60
C MET A 35 -9.52 32.15 7.95
N ALA A 36 -9.10 31.09 8.68
CA ALA A 36 -9.63 30.81 10.02
C ALA A 36 -9.39 31.96 11.00
N ARG A 37 -8.18 32.56 11.03
CA ARG A 37 -7.87 33.72 11.89
C ARG A 37 -8.71 34.94 11.54
N LEU A 38 -8.91 35.22 10.25
CA LEU A 38 -9.75 36.35 9.81
C LEU A 38 -11.20 36.17 10.22
N LEU A 39 -11.77 34.98 10.06
CA LEU A 39 -13.13 34.66 10.50
C LEU A 39 -13.26 34.77 12.01
N ALA A 40 -12.31 34.25 12.78
CA ALA A 40 -12.30 34.36 14.25
C ALA A 40 -12.23 35.82 14.74
N ALA A 41 -11.61 36.71 13.95
CA ALA A 41 -11.57 38.16 14.23
C ALA A 41 -12.84 38.91 13.77
N GLY A 42 -13.86 38.20 13.29
CA GLY A 42 -15.13 38.79 12.84
C GLY A 42 -15.10 39.38 11.44
N ASN A 43 -14.07 39.11 10.65
CA ASN A 43 -14.01 39.54 9.28
C ASN A 43 -14.82 38.61 8.35
N LEU A 44 -15.34 39.15 7.27
CA LEU A 44 -15.88 38.36 6.18
C LEU A 44 -14.74 37.88 5.28
N VAL A 45 -14.78 36.60 4.95
CA VAL A 45 -13.84 35.97 3.99
C VAL A 45 -14.65 35.49 2.80
N TRP A 46 -14.23 35.89 1.61
CA TRP A 46 -14.80 35.44 0.34
C TRP A 46 -13.77 34.63 -0.41
N ALA A 47 -14.22 33.59 -1.11
CA ALA A 47 -13.40 32.79 -1.99
C ALA A 47 -14.13 32.61 -3.33
N ASP A 48 -13.44 32.86 -4.41
CA ASP A 48 -13.89 32.52 -5.75
C ASP A 48 -13.26 31.19 -6.15
N LEU A 49 -14.10 30.21 -6.49
CA LEU A 49 -13.64 28.85 -6.85
C LEU A 49 -13.84 28.66 -8.36
N SER A 50 -12.77 28.23 -9.03
CA SER A 50 -12.82 27.75 -10.39
C SER A 50 -12.32 26.31 -10.43
N ILE A 51 -13.20 25.36 -10.79
CA ILE A 51 -12.91 23.93 -10.84
C ILE A 51 -13.22 23.45 -12.26
N PRO A 52 -12.37 23.75 -13.25
CA PRO A 52 -12.61 23.42 -14.66
C PRO A 52 -12.28 21.95 -14.98
N ASN A 53 -12.38 21.07 -14.00
CA ASN A 53 -12.09 19.64 -14.17
C ASN A 53 -13.06 19.04 -15.21
N GLN A 54 -12.50 18.24 -16.09
CA GLN A 54 -13.26 17.45 -17.06
C GLN A 54 -13.08 15.97 -16.72
N ILE A 55 -14.20 15.25 -16.60
CA ILE A 55 -14.17 13.80 -16.46
C ILE A 55 -14.13 13.19 -17.84
N GLY A 56 -13.06 12.45 -18.12
CA GLY A 56 -12.92 11.64 -19.31
C GLY A 56 -13.70 10.32 -19.19
N GLY A 57 -13.72 9.55 -20.29
CA GLY A 57 -14.20 8.18 -20.25
C GLY A 57 -13.18 7.23 -19.57
N PRO A 58 -13.56 5.95 -19.32
CA PRO A 58 -12.67 4.95 -18.74
C PRO A 58 -11.41 4.75 -19.58
N ILE A 59 -10.26 4.72 -18.93
CA ILE A 59 -8.97 4.37 -19.54
C ILE A 59 -8.59 2.96 -19.08
N LYS A 60 -7.97 2.19 -20.01
CA LYS A 60 -7.37 0.90 -19.64
C LYS A 60 -5.96 1.12 -19.14
N THR A 61 -5.67 0.57 -17.97
CA THR A 61 -4.32 0.45 -17.45
C THR A 61 -4.00 -1.01 -17.17
N SER A 62 -2.77 -1.31 -16.76
CA SER A 62 -2.31 -2.68 -16.51
C SER A 62 -1.32 -2.70 -15.37
N ASN A 63 -1.43 -3.71 -14.51
CA ASN A 63 -0.35 -4.04 -13.59
C ASN A 63 0.81 -4.66 -14.37
N VAL A 64 2.04 -4.49 -13.88
CA VAL A 64 3.22 -5.16 -14.41
C VAL A 64 3.59 -6.32 -13.50
N VAL A 65 3.73 -7.51 -14.06
CA VAL A 65 4.04 -8.72 -13.29
C VAL A 65 5.29 -9.39 -13.84
N ALA A 66 6.22 -9.73 -12.96
CA ALA A 66 7.38 -10.56 -13.24
C ALA A 66 7.50 -11.67 -12.20
N GLU A 67 8.14 -12.78 -12.55
CA GLU A 67 8.25 -13.93 -11.65
C GLU A 67 9.66 -14.53 -11.63
N ILE A 68 10.04 -15.03 -10.46
CA ILE A 68 11.09 -16.05 -10.30
C ILE A 68 10.38 -17.35 -9.93
N THR A 69 10.35 -18.29 -10.87
CA THR A 69 9.64 -19.56 -10.69
C THR A 69 10.25 -20.39 -9.55
N GLY A 70 9.41 -20.92 -8.69
CA GLY A 70 9.80 -21.77 -7.58
C GLY A 70 10.40 -23.11 -8.01
N SER A 71 11.36 -23.60 -7.24
CA SER A 71 12.10 -24.84 -7.57
C SER A 71 11.39 -26.13 -7.10
N GLU A 72 10.53 -26.05 -6.07
CA GLU A 72 9.86 -27.21 -5.48
C GLU A 72 8.33 -27.11 -5.56
N LYS A 73 7.79 -25.91 -5.38
CA LYS A 73 6.35 -25.62 -5.33
C LYS A 73 6.02 -24.44 -6.27
N PRO A 74 6.23 -24.60 -7.59
CA PRO A 74 6.09 -23.48 -8.54
C PRO A 74 4.68 -22.90 -8.63
N ASP A 75 3.66 -23.64 -8.22
CA ASP A 75 2.27 -23.19 -8.19
C ASP A 75 1.91 -22.39 -6.93
N GLU A 76 2.66 -22.52 -5.85
CA GLU A 76 2.51 -21.68 -4.66
C GLU A 76 3.38 -20.42 -4.84
N PHE A 77 2.91 -19.27 -4.35
CA PHE A 77 3.63 -18.03 -4.60
C PHE A 77 3.59 -17.04 -3.43
N VAL A 78 4.60 -16.18 -3.42
CA VAL A 78 4.70 -14.96 -2.60
C VAL A 78 4.60 -13.78 -3.54
N ILE A 79 3.97 -12.69 -3.14
CA ILE A 79 3.95 -11.42 -3.87
C ILE A 79 4.82 -10.40 -3.14
N LEU A 80 5.69 -9.71 -3.87
CA LEU A 80 6.32 -8.46 -3.48
C LEU A 80 5.80 -7.37 -4.40
N GLY A 81 5.18 -6.34 -3.86
CA GLY A 81 4.53 -5.29 -4.64
C GLY A 81 4.71 -3.88 -4.12
N ALA A 82 4.47 -2.94 -5.01
CA ALA A 82 4.34 -1.51 -4.79
C ALA A 82 3.49 -0.92 -5.92
N HIS A 83 2.86 0.23 -5.72
CA HIS A 83 2.17 0.87 -6.82
C HIS A 83 3.13 1.66 -7.73
N LEU A 84 2.67 1.88 -8.96
CA LEU A 84 3.44 2.50 -10.04
C LEU A 84 2.97 3.91 -10.38
N ASP A 85 1.69 4.17 -10.13
CA ASP A 85 1.08 5.49 -10.32
C ASP A 85 1.46 6.46 -9.19
N SER A 86 1.19 7.72 -9.41
CA SER A 86 1.45 8.80 -8.46
C SER A 86 0.65 10.03 -8.86
N TRP A 87 0.49 10.99 -7.95
CA TRP A 87 -0.13 12.27 -8.26
C TRP A 87 0.80 13.16 -9.09
N GLU A 88 0.26 13.70 -10.20
CA GLU A 88 0.95 14.72 -10.95
C GLU A 88 1.06 16.03 -10.17
N LEU A 89 1.98 16.88 -10.59
CA LEU A 89 2.62 18.07 -10.05
C LEU A 89 3.93 17.76 -9.35
N GLY A 90 4.04 16.73 -8.51
CA GLY A 90 5.29 16.08 -8.12
C GLY A 90 5.73 15.07 -9.18
N THR A 91 6.77 14.32 -8.89
CA THR A 91 7.24 13.22 -9.75
C THR A 91 6.94 11.85 -9.15
N GLY A 92 6.30 11.79 -7.97
CA GLY A 92 5.98 10.55 -7.28
C GLY A 92 7.21 9.76 -6.88
N ALA A 93 8.29 10.44 -6.48
CA ALA A 93 9.56 9.76 -6.22
C ALA A 93 9.57 9.00 -4.88
N LEU A 94 8.90 9.54 -3.86
CA LEU A 94 8.69 8.89 -2.57
C LEU A 94 7.41 8.05 -2.57
N ASP A 95 6.37 8.55 -3.24
CA ASP A 95 5.05 7.96 -3.32
C ASP A 95 4.66 7.69 -4.78
N ASN A 96 4.98 6.53 -5.36
CA ASN A 96 5.67 5.39 -4.76
C ASN A 96 6.84 4.91 -5.65
N GLY A 97 7.46 5.81 -6.42
CA GLY A 97 8.54 5.50 -7.37
C GLY A 97 9.74 4.79 -6.75
N CYS A 98 10.13 5.17 -5.51
CA CYS A 98 11.23 4.52 -4.81
C CYS A 98 10.92 3.05 -4.51
N ASN A 99 9.70 2.71 -4.11
CA ASN A 99 9.31 1.34 -3.81
C ASN A 99 8.98 0.54 -5.08
N ALA A 100 8.49 1.18 -6.15
CA ALA A 100 8.44 0.54 -7.46
C ALA A 100 9.86 0.14 -7.93
N ALA A 101 10.84 1.00 -7.76
CA ALA A 101 12.25 0.69 -8.03
C ALA A 101 12.80 -0.42 -7.11
N LEU A 102 12.42 -0.42 -5.82
CA LEU A 102 12.74 -1.48 -4.87
C LEU A 102 12.26 -2.84 -5.36
N VAL A 103 11.03 -2.97 -5.81
CA VAL A 103 10.45 -4.22 -6.31
C VAL A 103 11.26 -4.77 -7.49
N VAL A 104 11.61 -3.90 -8.44
CA VAL A 104 12.44 -4.27 -9.61
C VAL A 104 13.86 -4.66 -9.19
N ASP A 105 14.48 -3.92 -8.27
CA ASP A 105 15.84 -4.20 -7.84
C ASP A 105 15.92 -5.45 -6.92
N ALA A 106 14.89 -5.73 -6.13
CA ALA A 106 14.78 -6.97 -5.35
C ALA A 106 14.74 -8.20 -6.27
N LEU A 107 13.95 -8.16 -7.36
CA LEU A 107 13.95 -9.20 -8.39
C LEU A 107 15.36 -9.39 -8.98
N ARG A 108 16.03 -8.30 -9.35
CA ARG A 108 17.39 -8.33 -9.89
C ARG A 108 18.38 -8.93 -8.88
N ALA A 109 18.29 -8.53 -7.61
CA ALA A 109 19.17 -8.98 -6.54
C ALA A 109 19.00 -10.48 -6.25
N ILE A 110 17.76 -10.97 -6.12
CA ILE A 110 17.47 -12.39 -5.93
C ILE A 110 17.98 -13.21 -7.13
N LYS A 111 17.73 -12.76 -8.35
CA LYS A 111 18.20 -13.43 -9.55
C LYS A 111 19.73 -13.46 -9.62
N ALA A 112 20.39 -12.37 -9.29
CA ALA A 112 21.86 -12.25 -9.31
C ALA A 112 22.54 -13.09 -8.21
N SER A 113 21.87 -13.30 -7.07
CA SER A 113 22.39 -14.14 -5.97
C SER A 113 22.45 -15.64 -6.31
N GLY A 114 21.71 -16.08 -7.34
CA GLY A 114 21.60 -17.49 -7.71
C GLY A 114 20.69 -18.30 -6.77
N VAL A 115 20.03 -17.68 -5.79
CA VAL A 115 19.06 -18.35 -4.92
C VAL A 115 17.90 -18.89 -5.76
N ARG A 116 17.47 -20.08 -5.45
CA ARG A 116 16.34 -20.75 -6.09
C ARG A 116 15.24 -20.95 -5.04
N PRO A 117 14.31 -20.00 -4.92
CA PRO A 117 13.27 -20.09 -3.90
C PRO A 117 12.42 -21.35 -4.09
N ARG A 118 11.91 -21.91 -3.01
CA ARG A 118 11.02 -23.08 -3.04
C ARG A 118 9.72 -22.79 -3.76
N ARG A 119 9.10 -21.62 -3.48
CA ARG A 119 7.88 -21.10 -4.11
C ARG A 119 8.23 -20.03 -5.12
N THR A 120 7.34 -19.81 -6.05
CA THR A 120 7.42 -18.67 -6.99
C THR A 120 7.34 -17.35 -6.22
N ILE A 121 8.18 -16.40 -6.61
CA ILE A 121 8.06 -15.01 -6.13
C ILE A 121 7.55 -14.18 -7.30
N ARG A 122 6.38 -13.55 -7.14
CA ARG A 122 5.79 -12.60 -8.07
C ARG A 122 6.15 -11.18 -7.64
N PHE A 123 6.66 -10.41 -8.56
CA PHE A 123 6.96 -8.99 -8.40
C PHE A 123 5.91 -8.21 -9.15
N ILE A 124 5.13 -7.39 -8.45
CA ILE A 124 3.99 -6.71 -9.06
C ILE A 124 4.11 -5.21 -8.84
N LEU A 125 3.99 -4.44 -9.93
CA LEU A 125 3.76 -3.01 -9.87
C LEU A 125 2.29 -2.78 -10.17
N PHE A 126 1.56 -2.27 -9.17
CA PHE A 126 0.12 -2.02 -9.28
C PHE A 126 -0.14 -0.64 -9.89
N SER A 127 -1.22 -0.50 -10.64
CA SER A 127 -1.64 0.77 -11.24
C SER A 127 -2.96 1.23 -10.62
N GLY A 128 -3.11 2.54 -10.41
CA GLY A 128 -4.34 3.12 -9.90
C GLY A 128 -4.54 2.86 -8.41
N GLU A 129 -3.46 2.83 -7.65
CA GLU A 129 -3.51 2.79 -6.19
C GLU A 129 -4.14 4.07 -5.66
N GLU A 130 -3.66 5.20 -6.15
CA GLU A 130 -4.03 6.56 -5.76
C GLU A 130 -5.50 6.90 -6.03
N GLU A 131 -6.13 6.19 -6.96
CA GLU A 131 -7.55 6.30 -7.28
C GLU A 131 -8.43 5.28 -6.54
N GLY A 132 -7.87 4.59 -5.53
CA GLY A 132 -8.61 3.67 -4.66
C GLY A 132 -8.27 2.19 -4.84
N LEU A 133 -6.99 1.86 -4.93
CA LEU A 133 -6.45 0.49 -4.97
C LEU A 133 -6.92 -0.30 -6.20
N LEU A 134 -7.11 0.37 -7.35
CA LEU A 134 -7.78 -0.24 -8.50
C LEU A 134 -7.02 -1.44 -9.05
N GLY A 135 -5.70 -1.34 -9.12
CA GLY A 135 -4.83 -2.40 -9.67
C GLY A 135 -4.75 -3.63 -8.79
N SER A 136 -4.51 -3.46 -7.50
CA SER A 136 -4.45 -4.57 -6.54
C SER A 136 -5.82 -5.22 -6.33
N ARG A 137 -6.89 -4.42 -6.26
CA ARG A 137 -8.28 -4.91 -6.24
C ARG A 137 -8.59 -5.76 -7.46
N ALA A 138 -8.28 -5.27 -8.66
CA ALA A 138 -8.52 -6.01 -9.90
C ALA A 138 -7.66 -7.29 -9.96
N TYR A 139 -6.42 -7.24 -9.50
CA TYR A 139 -5.56 -8.41 -9.43
C TYR A 139 -6.14 -9.46 -8.47
N ALA A 140 -6.44 -9.09 -7.23
CA ALA A 140 -7.00 -9.99 -6.23
C ALA A 140 -8.32 -10.62 -6.72
N PHE A 141 -9.19 -9.83 -7.34
CA PHE A 141 -10.45 -10.30 -7.90
C PHE A 141 -10.26 -11.30 -9.04
N ASN A 142 -9.43 -10.96 -10.05
CA ASN A 142 -9.24 -11.79 -11.23
C ASN A 142 -8.47 -13.09 -10.92
N HIS A 143 -7.63 -13.08 -9.89
CA HIS A 143 -6.81 -14.22 -9.46
C HIS A 143 -7.37 -14.96 -8.23
N ARG A 144 -8.60 -14.66 -7.82
CA ARG A 144 -9.24 -15.21 -6.62
C ARG A 144 -9.16 -16.73 -6.51
N ALA A 145 -9.27 -17.44 -7.64
CA ALA A 145 -9.21 -18.90 -7.69
C ALA A 145 -7.83 -19.48 -7.30
N GLU A 146 -6.76 -18.70 -7.44
CA GLU A 146 -5.41 -19.16 -7.09
C GLU A 146 -4.89 -18.61 -5.75
N LEU A 147 -5.63 -17.70 -5.09
CA LEU A 147 -5.19 -17.10 -3.83
C LEU A 147 -5.02 -18.10 -2.67
N ASP A 148 -5.63 -19.28 -2.76
CA ASP A 148 -5.35 -20.37 -1.81
C ASP A 148 -3.90 -20.88 -1.92
N LYS A 149 -3.21 -20.61 -3.02
CA LYS A 149 -1.80 -20.92 -3.25
C LYS A 149 -0.86 -19.80 -2.81
N ALA A 150 -1.37 -18.60 -2.52
CA ALA A 150 -0.58 -17.50 -2.02
C ALA A 150 -0.04 -17.81 -0.62
N ALA A 151 1.26 -17.66 -0.43
CA ALA A 151 1.92 -17.83 0.85
C ALA A 151 2.03 -16.53 1.64
N GLY A 152 1.98 -15.39 0.97
CA GLY A 152 1.92 -14.06 1.56
C GLY A 152 2.12 -12.97 0.52
N VAL A 153 1.78 -11.75 0.92
CA VAL A 153 1.92 -10.53 0.11
C VAL A 153 2.71 -9.51 0.91
N ILE A 154 3.76 -8.96 0.33
CA ILE A 154 4.65 -7.97 0.93
C ILE A 154 4.48 -6.66 0.16
N ILE A 155 4.18 -5.56 0.86
CA ILE A 155 3.97 -4.24 0.26
C ILE A 155 4.87 -3.21 0.95
N TYR A 156 5.48 -2.35 0.13
CA TYR A 156 6.21 -1.16 0.54
C TYR A 156 5.56 0.07 -0.07
N ASP A 157 5.22 1.06 0.80
CA ASP A 157 4.43 2.21 0.37
C ASP A 157 4.58 3.45 1.29
N SER A 158 5.77 3.68 1.85
CA SER A 158 5.99 4.79 2.78
C SER A 158 7.34 5.47 2.58
N GLY A 159 7.73 5.70 1.34
CA GLY A 159 8.95 6.42 1.01
C GLY A 159 10.23 5.71 1.40
N THR A 160 11.21 6.47 1.91
CA THR A 160 12.54 5.94 2.27
C THR A 160 12.91 6.12 3.73
N GLY A 161 11.94 6.23 4.63
CA GLY A 161 12.17 6.15 6.08
C GLY A 161 12.68 4.77 6.49
N LYS A 162 13.39 4.68 7.62
CA LYS A 162 13.92 3.41 8.09
C LYS A 162 12.80 2.43 8.41
N THR A 163 12.88 1.19 7.88
CA THR A 163 11.93 0.14 8.24
C THR A 163 12.12 -0.28 9.69
N THR A 164 11.07 -0.20 10.49
CA THR A 164 11.03 -0.59 11.91
C THR A 164 10.45 -1.99 12.11
N GLY A 165 9.53 -2.39 11.22
CA GLY A 165 8.83 -3.67 11.32
C GLY A 165 7.90 -3.94 10.15
N PHE A 166 6.97 -4.85 10.36
CA PHE A 166 5.91 -5.18 9.41
C PHE A 166 4.57 -5.33 10.12
N SER A 167 3.52 -4.75 9.55
CA SER A 167 2.14 -5.05 9.93
C SER A 167 1.66 -6.31 9.21
N VAL A 168 0.99 -7.20 9.96
CA VAL A 168 0.46 -8.47 9.43
C VAL A 168 -1.07 -8.46 9.31
N GLY A 169 -1.67 -7.29 9.09
CA GLY A 169 -3.07 -7.14 8.72
C GLY A 169 -4.07 -7.75 9.71
N GLY A 170 -3.87 -7.56 11.01
CA GLY A 170 -4.75 -8.12 12.06
C GLY A 170 -4.50 -9.60 12.39
N ARG A 171 -3.59 -10.28 11.71
CA ARG A 171 -3.33 -11.73 11.80
C ARG A 171 -2.47 -12.08 13.03
N LYS A 172 -3.10 -12.18 14.21
CA LYS A 172 -2.43 -12.61 15.44
C LYS A 172 -1.90 -14.04 15.38
N ASP A 173 -2.55 -14.89 14.59
CA ASP A 173 -2.20 -16.31 14.41
C ASP A 173 -0.85 -16.55 13.73
N ILE A 174 -0.38 -15.60 12.92
CA ILE A 174 0.91 -15.70 12.23
C ILE A 174 2.01 -14.83 12.87
N ALA A 175 1.71 -14.02 13.87
CA ALA A 175 2.62 -13.00 14.41
C ALA A 175 3.96 -13.59 14.91
N ASP A 176 3.94 -14.71 15.62
CA ASP A 176 5.17 -15.30 16.14
C ASP A 176 6.04 -15.92 15.02
N THR A 177 5.42 -16.51 14.00
CA THR A 177 6.16 -16.99 12.81
C THR A 177 6.73 -15.81 12.03
N ALA A 178 5.96 -14.71 11.89
CA ALA A 178 6.43 -13.48 11.25
C ALA A 178 7.64 -12.88 11.98
N LYS A 179 7.66 -12.86 13.32
CA LYS A 179 8.84 -12.45 14.11
C LYS A 179 10.07 -13.28 13.77
N GLY A 180 9.89 -14.60 13.62
CA GLY A 180 10.98 -15.49 13.19
C GLY A 180 11.52 -15.15 11.80
N LEU A 181 10.63 -14.83 10.84
CA LEU A 181 11.00 -14.46 9.48
C LEU A 181 11.76 -13.15 9.40
N ILE A 182 11.37 -12.14 10.18
CA ILE A 182 12.05 -10.83 10.16
C ILE A 182 13.30 -10.77 11.05
N ALA A 183 13.55 -11.79 11.89
CA ALA A 183 14.70 -11.79 12.80
C ALA A 183 16.06 -11.54 12.11
N PRO A 184 16.36 -12.08 10.91
CA PRO A 184 17.59 -11.75 10.18
C PRO A 184 17.69 -10.29 9.78
N LEU A 185 16.55 -9.58 9.66
CA LEU A 185 16.48 -8.17 9.27
C LEU A 185 16.80 -7.21 10.43
N ALA A 186 16.96 -7.72 11.65
CA ALA A 186 17.29 -6.90 12.83
C ALA A 186 18.58 -6.09 12.66
N GLN A 187 19.51 -6.56 11.83
CA GLN A 187 20.74 -5.83 11.48
C GLN A 187 20.46 -4.51 10.75
N PHE A 188 19.33 -4.40 10.05
CA PHE A 188 18.88 -3.15 9.41
C PHE A 188 17.98 -2.31 10.32
N GLY A 189 17.56 -2.85 11.47
CA GLY A 189 16.71 -2.21 12.45
C GLY A 189 15.26 -2.68 12.46
N VAL A 190 14.90 -3.61 11.60
CA VAL A 190 13.57 -4.24 11.54
C VAL A 190 13.37 -5.17 12.73
N LYS A 191 12.39 -4.91 13.59
CA LYS A 191 12.19 -5.68 14.84
C LYS A 191 10.73 -5.96 15.16
N ASP A 192 9.83 -5.11 14.70
CA ASP A 192 8.45 -5.11 15.16
C ASP A 192 7.55 -5.90 14.21
N VAL A 193 6.61 -6.64 14.78
CA VAL A 193 5.49 -7.25 14.07
C VAL A 193 4.22 -6.69 14.67
N LEU A 194 3.51 -5.87 13.91
CA LEU A 194 2.26 -5.25 14.32
C LEU A 194 1.08 -6.10 13.84
N THR A 195 0.08 -6.24 14.71
CA THR A 195 -1.15 -6.97 14.40
C THR A 195 -2.34 -6.04 14.25
N THR A 196 -2.09 -4.79 13.92
CA THR A 196 -3.13 -3.83 13.54
C THR A 196 -3.62 -4.14 12.13
N MET A 197 -4.90 -3.90 11.90
CA MET A 197 -5.45 -3.94 10.56
C MET A 197 -5.31 -2.53 9.98
N GLU A 198 -4.59 -2.42 8.90
CA GLU A 198 -4.40 -1.19 8.16
C GLU A 198 -5.13 -1.24 6.84
N TRP A 199 -5.41 -0.09 6.29
CA TRP A 199 -5.91 0.07 4.94
C TRP A 199 -5.18 1.24 4.30
N GLY A 200 -5.31 1.41 2.99
CA GLY A 200 -4.73 2.57 2.31
C GLY A 200 -3.50 2.23 1.47
N THR A 201 -3.21 0.94 1.27
CA THR A 201 -2.25 0.48 0.27
C THR A 201 -2.62 -0.88 -0.29
N ASP A 202 -1.92 -1.33 -1.31
CA ASP A 202 -2.23 -2.49 -2.18
C ASP A 202 -2.34 -3.86 -1.48
N HIS A 203 -1.92 -4.00 -0.23
CA HIS A 203 -2.13 -5.23 0.54
C HIS A 203 -3.61 -5.48 0.85
N PHE A 204 -4.42 -4.41 0.88
CA PHE A 204 -5.73 -4.40 1.49
C PHE A 204 -6.71 -5.39 0.84
N ASP A 205 -6.78 -5.44 -0.48
CA ASP A 205 -7.67 -6.36 -1.17
C ASP A 205 -7.23 -7.83 -1.03
N PHE A 206 -5.94 -8.10 -0.89
CA PHE A 206 -5.43 -9.45 -0.55
C PHE A 206 -5.81 -9.83 0.88
N MET A 207 -5.74 -8.88 1.82
CA MET A 207 -6.18 -9.09 3.19
C MET A 207 -7.69 -9.37 3.26
N LEU A 208 -8.51 -8.64 2.50
CA LEU A 208 -9.94 -8.92 2.37
C LEU A 208 -10.23 -10.27 1.69
N GLU A 209 -9.33 -10.81 0.91
CA GLU A 209 -9.38 -12.17 0.37
C GLU A 209 -8.83 -13.22 1.37
N GLY A 210 -8.37 -12.81 2.54
CA GLY A 210 -7.88 -13.66 3.62
C GLY A 210 -6.44 -14.13 3.48
N VAL A 211 -5.69 -13.59 2.53
CA VAL A 211 -4.27 -13.90 2.32
C VAL A 211 -3.43 -13.24 3.41
N PRO A 212 -2.39 -13.89 3.96
CA PRO A 212 -1.43 -13.25 4.84
C PRO A 212 -0.72 -12.07 4.14
N THR A 213 -0.66 -10.91 4.79
CA THR A 213 -0.02 -9.71 4.27
C THR A 213 1.06 -9.21 5.19
N PHE A 214 2.06 -8.53 4.62
CA PHE A 214 3.15 -7.85 5.30
C PHE A 214 3.28 -6.45 4.71
N VAL A 215 2.94 -5.43 5.48
CA VAL A 215 3.13 -4.03 5.09
C VAL A 215 4.33 -3.50 5.84
N ALA A 216 5.27 -2.91 5.12
CA ALA A 216 6.46 -2.33 5.73
C ALA A 216 6.10 -1.10 6.57
N GLU A 217 6.44 -1.17 7.86
CA GLU A 217 6.34 -0.05 8.79
C GLU A 217 7.63 0.75 8.73
N GLN A 218 7.54 2.01 8.36
CA GLN A 218 8.71 2.86 8.15
C GLN A 218 8.63 4.12 9.00
N ASP A 219 9.77 4.60 9.48
CA ASP A 219 9.86 5.92 10.11
C ASP A 219 9.37 6.99 9.11
N GLU A 220 8.66 7.99 9.59
CA GLU A 220 8.09 9.05 8.75
C GLU A 220 9.16 9.76 7.90
N ALA A 221 10.34 10.02 8.47
CA ALA A 221 11.42 10.75 7.82
C ALA A 221 10.91 12.03 7.14
N ASN A 222 11.02 12.11 5.81
CA ASN A 222 10.49 13.22 5.02
C ASN A 222 9.27 12.82 4.16
N TYR A 223 8.64 11.67 4.43
CA TYR A 223 7.55 11.16 3.60
C TYR A 223 6.31 12.05 3.71
N LEU A 224 5.77 12.23 4.93
CA LEU A 224 4.52 12.98 5.12
C LEU A 224 4.63 14.46 4.71
N GLU A 225 5.82 15.04 4.77
CA GLU A 225 6.04 16.42 4.31
C GLU A 225 5.89 16.55 2.79
N ASN A 226 6.15 15.47 2.04
CA ASN A 226 6.12 15.44 0.58
C ASN A 226 4.96 14.60 0.02
N TYR A 227 4.23 13.89 0.87
CA TYR A 227 3.13 12.99 0.53
C TYR A 227 2.06 13.71 -0.31
N HIS A 228 1.75 13.21 -1.50
CA HIS A 228 0.81 13.77 -2.47
C HIS A 228 1.08 15.23 -2.85
N ALA A 229 2.31 15.69 -2.74
CA ALA A 229 2.67 17.09 -2.90
C ALA A 229 3.58 17.34 -4.11
N VAL A 230 3.60 18.58 -4.58
CA VAL A 230 4.49 19.02 -5.68
C VAL A 230 5.98 18.84 -5.34
N SER A 231 6.29 18.71 -4.06
CA SER A 231 7.66 18.52 -3.54
C SER A 231 8.08 17.05 -3.53
N ASP A 232 7.21 16.10 -3.90
CA ASP A 232 7.60 14.70 -4.03
C ASP A 232 8.45 14.50 -5.28
N THR A 233 9.74 14.70 -5.12
CA THR A 233 10.74 14.73 -6.18
C THR A 233 11.95 13.88 -5.85
N TYR A 234 12.71 13.50 -6.88
CA TYR A 234 13.84 12.57 -6.80
C TYR A 234 14.89 12.94 -5.72
N ASP A 235 15.12 14.22 -5.47
CA ASP A 235 16.06 14.72 -4.45
C ASP A 235 15.64 14.42 -3.01
N LYS A 236 14.41 13.96 -2.80
CA LYS A 236 13.88 13.56 -1.48
C LYS A 236 14.21 12.12 -1.12
N VAL A 237 14.60 11.30 -2.10
CA VAL A 237 14.86 9.87 -1.92
C VAL A 237 16.19 9.66 -1.21
N ASP A 238 16.19 8.98 -0.07
CA ASP A 238 17.41 8.47 0.57
C ASP A 238 17.83 7.14 -0.08
N PHE A 239 18.75 7.23 -1.04
CA PHE A 239 19.28 6.06 -1.75
C PHE A 239 20.04 5.07 -0.87
N ALA A 240 20.63 5.53 0.24
CA ALA A 240 21.34 4.66 1.16
C ALA A 240 20.33 3.79 1.93
N GLN A 241 19.21 4.37 2.33
CA GLN A 241 18.13 3.64 2.99
C GLN A 241 17.37 2.77 1.99
N LEU A 242 17.06 3.27 0.79
CA LEU A 242 16.38 2.48 -0.26
C LEU A 242 17.13 1.18 -0.59
N LYS A 243 18.46 1.19 -0.63
CA LYS A 243 19.28 -0.03 -0.81
C LYS A 243 19.09 -1.04 0.32
N LYS A 244 18.85 -0.59 1.55
CA LYS A 244 18.54 -1.48 2.68
C LYS A 244 17.15 -2.07 2.51
N HIS A 245 16.16 -1.25 2.12
CA HIS A 245 14.81 -1.74 1.81
C HIS A 245 14.82 -2.82 0.72
N VAL A 246 15.63 -2.66 -0.32
CA VAL A 246 15.81 -3.70 -1.35
C VAL A 246 16.32 -5.00 -0.73
N ALA A 247 17.31 -4.92 0.16
CA ALA A 247 17.84 -6.11 0.83
C ALA A 247 16.82 -6.74 1.79
N GLU A 248 16.09 -5.93 2.54
CA GLU A 248 15.01 -6.35 3.44
C GLU A 248 13.90 -7.06 2.67
N ALA A 249 13.39 -6.42 1.60
CA ALA A 249 12.31 -6.97 0.77
C ALA A 249 12.73 -8.26 0.06
N ALA A 250 13.95 -8.31 -0.49
CA ALA A 250 14.47 -9.50 -1.13
C ALA A 250 14.63 -10.66 -0.14
N ALA A 251 15.20 -10.40 1.04
CA ALA A 251 15.39 -11.40 2.07
C ALA A 251 14.04 -11.93 2.59
N LEU A 252 13.12 -11.05 2.97
CA LEU A 252 11.80 -11.46 3.46
C LEU A 252 11.01 -12.25 2.40
N SER A 253 11.10 -11.85 1.12
CA SER A 253 10.45 -12.57 0.02
C SER A 253 10.99 -14.00 -0.12
N VAL A 254 12.30 -14.19 -0.02
CA VAL A 254 12.94 -15.51 -0.08
C VAL A 254 12.61 -16.33 1.17
N GLU A 255 12.74 -15.76 2.36
CA GLU A 255 12.42 -16.46 3.63
C GLU A 255 10.96 -16.93 3.63
N LEU A 256 10.02 -16.09 3.19
CA LEU A 256 8.61 -16.47 3.12
C LEU A 256 8.35 -17.54 2.04
N ALA A 257 9.05 -17.45 0.89
CA ALA A 257 8.95 -18.44 -0.17
C ALA A 257 9.55 -19.80 0.22
N ASP A 258 10.56 -19.81 1.08
CA ASP A 258 11.30 -21.01 1.49
C ASP A 258 10.71 -21.73 2.72
N LEU A 259 9.70 -21.17 3.36
CA LEU A 259 9.03 -21.84 4.47
C LEU A 259 8.60 -23.27 4.08
N PRO A 260 8.80 -24.30 4.93
CA PRO A 260 8.34 -25.67 4.65
C PRO A 260 6.83 -25.73 4.40
N VAL A 261 6.07 -24.97 5.18
CA VAL A 261 4.62 -24.78 5.05
C VAL A 261 4.32 -23.29 4.92
N LYS A 262 3.17 -22.93 4.35
CA LYS A 262 2.77 -21.53 4.30
C LYS A 262 2.63 -20.95 5.71
N ILE A 263 2.90 -19.65 5.86
CA ILE A 263 2.90 -18.97 7.15
C ILE A 263 1.56 -19.09 7.90
N GLY A 264 0.47 -19.17 7.15
CA GLY A 264 -0.87 -19.34 7.69
C GLY A 264 -1.86 -19.71 6.59
N PRO A 265 -3.07 -20.13 6.97
CA PRO A 265 -4.13 -20.41 6.01
C PRO A 265 -4.71 -19.12 5.44
N ARG A 266 -5.32 -19.21 4.28
CA ARG A 266 -6.23 -18.17 3.79
C ARG A 266 -7.48 -18.16 4.68
N LEU A 267 -7.79 -17.02 5.31
CA LEU A 267 -8.93 -16.91 6.21
C LEU A 267 -10.27 -17.04 5.46
N SER A 268 -11.28 -17.60 6.13
CA SER A 268 -12.64 -17.57 5.65
C SER A 268 -13.25 -16.17 5.73
N HIS A 269 -14.36 -15.94 5.03
CA HIS A 269 -15.11 -14.69 5.10
C HIS A 269 -15.44 -14.30 6.55
N ASP A 270 -15.95 -15.23 7.36
CA ASP A 270 -16.34 -14.95 8.75
C ASP A 270 -15.13 -14.60 9.63
N GLN A 271 -13.98 -15.26 9.40
CA GLN A 271 -12.75 -14.93 10.11
C GLN A 271 -12.22 -13.53 9.77
N ILE A 272 -12.32 -13.13 8.48
CA ILE A 272 -11.94 -11.79 8.05
C ILE A 272 -12.88 -10.76 8.68
N GLU A 273 -14.20 -10.99 8.65
CA GLU A 273 -15.17 -10.09 9.28
C GLU A 273 -14.92 -9.97 10.79
N GLN A 274 -14.61 -11.07 11.46
CA GLN A 274 -14.23 -11.04 12.88
C GLN A 274 -12.99 -10.17 13.11
N THR A 275 -11.95 -10.31 12.28
CA THR A 275 -10.74 -9.47 12.37
C THR A 275 -11.05 -7.99 12.19
N MET A 276 -11.89 -7.62 11.22
CA MET A 276 -12.34 -6.24 11.01
C MET A 276 -13.07 -5.67 12.23
N ARG A 277 -13.93 -6.48 12.87
CA ARG A 277 -14.66 -6.06 14.08
C ARG A 277 -13.75 -5.92 15.29
N GLU A 278 -12.85 -6.88 15.52
CA GLU A 278 -11.88 -6.85 16.61
C GLU A 278 -10.89 -5.68 16.52
N SER A 279 -10.55 -5.26 15.33
CA SER A 279 -9.67 -4.11 15.07
C SER A 279 -10.41 -2.77 15.04
N ASN A 280 -11.73 -2.75 15.28
CA ASN A 280 -12.58 -1.55 15.18
C ASN A 280 -12.55 -0.86 13.80
N SER A 281 -12.27 -1.59 12.73
CA SER A 281 -12.13 -1.03 11.39
C SER A 281 -13.46 -0.80 10.67
N VAL A 282 -14.56 -1.36 11.16
CA VAL A 282 -15.86 -1.35 10.46
C VAL A 282 -16.36 0.06 10.17
N GLU A 283 -16.24 1.00 11.11
CA GLU A 283 -16.73 2.37 10.91
C GLU A 283 -15.89 3.12 9.86
N MET A 284 -14.59 2.89 9.83
CA MET A 284 -13.72 3.41 8.79
C MET A 284 -14.08 2.82 7.41
N LEU A 285 -14.32 1.52 7.34
CA LEU A 285 -14.73 0.84 6.09
C LEU A 285 -16.09 1.36 5.57
N LYS A 286 -17.03 1.67 6.47
CA LYS A 286 -18.30 2.32 6.12
C LYS A 286 -18.09 3.74 5.58
N ALA A 287 -17.24 4.51 6.24
CA ALA A 287 -16.94 5.88 5.82
C ALA A 287 -16.32 5.95 4.41
N ASN A 288 -15.62 4.89 3.99
CA ASN A 288 -15.00 4.75 2.67
C ASN A 288 -15.83 3.92 1.69
N ALA A 289 -17.10 3.63 1.98
CA ALA A 289 -18.01 2.81 1.17
C ALA A 289 -17.54 1.36 0.89
N ILE A 290 -16.51 0.90 1.60
CA ILE A 290 -15.92 -0.45 1.42
C ILE A 290 -16.79 -1.51 2.11
N TRP A 291 -17.42 -1.15 3.23
CA TRP A 291 -18.23 -2.09 4.01
C TRP A 291 -19.43 -2.63 3.24
N ASP A 292 -20.10 -1.79 2.45
CA ASP A 292 -21.24 -2.18 1.64
C ASP A 292 -20.82 -3.14 0.51
N ASP A 293 -19.67 -2.89 -0.12
CA ASP A 293 -19.07 -3.80 -1.10
C ASP A 293 -18.71 -5.16 -0.47
N TRP A 294 -18.18 -5.15 0.76
CA TRP A 294 -17.90 -6.37 1.52
C TRP A 294 -19.16 -7.17 1.83
N VAL A 295 -20.18 -6.53 2.38
CA VAL A 295 -21.44 -7.18 2.76
C VAL A 295 -22.19 -7.74 1.54
N SER A 296 -22.14 -7.03 0.40
CA SER A 296 -22.74 -7.47 -0.86
C SER A 296 -21.93 -8.53 -1.62
N GLY A 297 -20.71 -8.83 -1.18
CA GLY A 297 -19.80 -9.76 -1.84
C GLY A 297 -19.16 -9.22 -3.12
N GLN A 298 -19.21 -7.90 -3.35
CA GLN A 298 -18.56 -7.26 -4.50
C GLN A 298 -17.05 -7.09 -4.28
N ARG A 299 -16.61 -7.03 -3.01
CA ARG A 299 -15.20 -6.86 -2.63
C ARG A 299 -14.82 -7.87 -1.55
N GLY A 300 -13.61 -8.46 -1.66
CA GLY A 300 -13.09 -9.43 -0.72
C GLY A 300 -13.64 -10.86 -0.90
N ARG A 301 -13.27 -11.75 0.03
CA ARG A 301 -13.61 -13.17 -0.03
C ARG A 301 -15.13 -13.37 0.12
N GLN A 302 -15.69 -14.11 -0.79
CA GLN A 302 -17.12 -14.49 -0.75
C GLN A 302 -17.38 -15.56 0.32
N LYS A 303 -18.64 -15.62 0.81
CA LYS A 303 -19.12 -16.64 1.77
C LYS A 303 -19.07 -18.04 1.20
#